data_4fd1c74acc59094162bf5b9df74c62b1
#
_entry.id   4fd1c74acc59094162bf5b9df74c62b1
#
_cell.length_a   1.000
_cell.length_b   1.000
_cell.length_c   1.000
_cell.angle_alpha   90.00
_cell.angle_beta   90.00
_cell.angle_gamma   90.00
#
_symmetry.space_group_name_H-M   'P 1'
#
loop_
_entity.id
_entity.type
_entity.pdbx_description
1 polymer ?
#
loop_
_entity_poly.entity_id
_entity_poly.type
_entity_poly.pdbx_seq_one_letter_code
_entity_poly.pdbx_strand_id
1 'polypeptide(L)'
;KKQRRVAYAASFASFIKQASSHEDEFLPWLKLFDSVSVREQDGVEYVKSKGINCELTLDPTILLDKEDYEPICAERKIKDKYVLMFGWNTNTDLVEAAKMVSARLGLPVYNIVPPPRKMFCGIPRRLDVGPCEFLSMIKNAEFVVTNSFHGTAFSTTFEKPFVSVVTGKADTRMYSLLDQLGLSDHLVTKDQINIDKMLVTDFSCVRERKSALRKTSLNFLQNSLKGL
;
A
#
# COMPACT_ATOMS: atom_id res chain seq x y z
N LYS A 1 8.60 -36.41 2.38
CA LYS A 1 9.11 -35.17 2.96
C LYS A 1 7.98 -34.46 3.66
N LYS A 2 8.20 -33.99 4.91
CA LYS A 2 7.18 -33.20 5.66
C LYS A 2 7.01 -31.86 4.94
N GLN A 3 5.78 -31.51 4.57
CA GLN A 3 5.46 -30.25 3.93
C GLN A 3 5.63 -29.10 4.96
N ARG A 4 6.37 -28.07 4.60
CA ARG A 4 6.53 -26.86 5.42
C ARG A 4 5.48 -25.83 5.03
N ARG A 5 4.83 -25.19 6.02
CA ARG A 5 3.82 -24.17 5.82
C ARG A 5 4.34 -22.83 6.33
N VAL A 6 4.44 -21.87 5.43
CA VAL A 6 4.93 -20.51 5.75
C VAL A 6 3.88 -19.51 5.33
N ALA A 7 3.48 -18.63 6.24
CA ALA A 7 2.67 -17.45 5.94
C ALA A 7 3.60 -16.24 5.90
N TYR A 8 3.77 -15.64 4.73
CA TYR A 8 4.59 -14.46 4.54
C TYR A 8 3.72 -13.22 4.30
N ALA A 9 3.94 -12.18 5.12
CA ALA A 9 3.29 -10.87 5.00
C ALA A 9 1.76 -10.97 4.85
N ALA A 10 1.13 -11.95 5.53
CA ALA A 10 -0.31 -12.07 5.57
C ALA A 10 -0.93 -10.80 6.18
N SER A 11 -2.22 -10.58 5.96
CA SER A 11 -2.90 -9.37 6.43
C SER A 11 -4.27 -9.68 7.00
N PHE A 12 -4.58 -9.08 8.13
CA PHE A 12 -5.92 -9.03 8.71
C PHE A 12 -6.71 -7.82 8.22
N ALA A 13 -6.04 -6.82 7.65
CA ALA A 13 -6.63 -5.54 7.25
C ALA A 13 -7.45 -4.92 8.41
N SER A 14 -8.67 -4.44 8.11
CA SER A 14 -9.61 -3.95 9.14
C SER A 14 -10.30 -5.07 9.91
N PHE A 15 -9.97 -6.34 9.63
CA PHE A 15 -10.70 -7.51 10.13
C PHE A 15 -10.32 -7.91 11.57
N ILE A 16 -9.24 -7.37 12.15
CA ILE A 16 -8.80 -7.76 13.50
C ILE A 16 -9.91 -7.64 14.54
N LYS A 17 -10.75 -6.59 14.44
CA LYS A 17 -11.89 -6.42 15.36
C LYS A 17 -12.99 -7.47 15.15
N GLN A 18 -13.08 -8.08 13.98
CA GLN A 18 -14.02 -9.15 13.65
C GLN A 18 -13.38 -10.53 13.80
N ALA A 19 -12.05 -10.61 13.76
CA ALA A 19 -11.30 -11.86 13.90
C ALA A 19 -11.62 -12.57 15.22
N SER A 20 -11.83 -11.83 16.31
CA SER A 20 -12.19 -12.39 17.60
C SER A 20 -13.51 -13.17 17.62
N SER A 21 -14.44 -12.88 16.71
CA SER A 21 -15.70 -13.62 16.58
C SER A 21 -15.60 -14.89 15.73
N HIS A 22 -14.48 -15.09 15.01
CA HIS A 22 -14.23 -16.22 14.12
C HIS A 22 -12.95 -16.99 14.47
N GLU A 23 -12.41 -16.78 15.66
CA GLU A 23 -11.13 -17.39 16.11
C GLU A 23 -11.18 -18.92 16.05
N ASP A 24 -12.29 -19.52 16.45
CA ASP A 24 -12.47 -20.97 16.45
C ASP A 24 -12.37 -21.57 15.04
N GLU A 25 -12.67 -20.78 14.01
CA GLU A 25 -12.63 -21.23 12.62
C GLU A 25 -11.19 -21.24 12.05
N PHE A 26 -10.39 -20.20 12.28
CA PHE A 26 -9.10 -20.06 11.62
C PHE A 26 -7.88 -20.33 12.53
N LEU A 27 -7.99 -20.13 13.84
CA LEU A 27 -6.89 -20.27 14.77
C LEU A 27 -6.29 -21.69 14.78
N PRO A 28 -7.09 -22.78 14.72
CA PRO A 28 -6.55 -24.13 14.58
C PRO A 28 -5.67 -24.30 13.33
N TRP A 29 -6.05 -23.68 12.21
CA TRP A 29 -5.28 -23.71 10.97
C TRP A 29 -4.02 -22.87 11.05
N LEU A 30 -4.10 -21.68 11.66
CA LEU A 30 -2.94 -20.80 11.84
C LEU A 30 -1.84 -21.47 12.68
N LYS A 31 -2.21 -22.25 13.70
CA LYS A 31 -1.27 -23.04 14.53
C LYS A 31 -0.53 -24.14 13.78
N LEU A 32 -0.98 -24.50 12.57
CA LEU A 32 -0.30 -25.51 11.73
C LEU A 32 0.82 -24.92 10.89
N PHE A 33 1.00 -23.59 10.88
CA PHE A 33 2.10 -22.97 10.16
C PHE A 33 3.41 -23.09 10.95
N ASP A 34 4.48 -23.43 10.25
CA ASP A 34 5.82 -23.51 10.83
C ASP A 34 6.45 -22.13 11.05
N SER A 35 6.04 -21.13 10.25
CA SER A 35 6.46 -19.73 10.37
C SER A 35 5.33 -18.81 9.92
N VAL A 36 5.12 -17.72 10.67
CA VAL A 36 4.06 -16.74 10.39
C VAL A 36 4.65 -15.35 10.42
N SER A 37 4.40 -14.58 9.37
CA SER A 37 4.59 -13.13 9.37
C SER A 37 3.38 -12.40 8.81
N VAL A 38 3.17 -11.19 9.28
CA VAL A 38 2.12 -10.28 8.82
C VAL A 38 2.72 -8.91 8.50
N ARG A 39 2.01 -8.09 7.75
CA ARG A 39 2.50 -6.80 7.25
C ARG A 39 2.00 -5.59 8.03
N GLU A 40 1.17 -5.78 9.05
CA GLU A 40 0.69 -4.74 9.96
C GLU A 40 1.00 -5.06 11.41
N GLN A 41 1.35 -4.04 12.18
CA GLN A 41 1.79 -4.18 13.57
C GLN A 41 0.71 -4.75 14.49
N ASP A 42 -0.53 -4.29 14.36
CA ASP A 42 -1.67 -4.80 15.11
C ASP A 42 -1.96 -6.29 14.82
N GLY A 43 -1.69 -6.73 13.58
CA GLY A 43 -1.73 -8.14 13.21
C GLY A 43 -0.68 -8.98 13.95
N VAL A 44 0.55 -8.46 14.09
CA VAL A 44 1.60 -9.13 14.89
C VAL A 44 1.15 -9.29 16.34
N GLU A 45 0.66 -8.21 16.95
CA GLU A 45 0.20 -8.19 18.34
C GLU A 45 -0.95 -9.19 18.55
N TYR A 46 -1.91 -9.20 17.61
CA TYR A 46 -3.01 -10.14 17.65
C TYR A 46 -2.55 -11.60 17.59
N VAL A 47 -1.71 -11.97 16.62
CA VAL A 47 -1.21 -13.34 16.46
C VAL A 47 -0.39 -13.78 17.69
N LYS A 48 0.47 -12.89 18.21
CA LYS A 48 1.25 -13.16 19.42
C LYS A 48 0.37 -13.34 20.64
N SER A 49 -0.73 -12.60 20.77
CA SER A 49 -1.69 -12.77 21.87
C SER A 49 -2.35 -14.16 21.90
N LYS A 50 -2.30 -14.90 20.76
CA LYS A 50 -2.78 -16.28 20.64
C LYS A 50 -1.69 -17.33 20.87
N GLY A 51 -0.53 -16.93 21.37
CA GLY A 51 0.59 -17.83 21.64
C GLY A 51 1.33 -18.32 20.39
N ILE A 52 1.20 -17.64 19.26
CA ILE A 52 1.86 -17.98 17.99
C ILE A 52 2.97 -16.96 17.72
N ASN A 53 4.19 -17.45 17.42
CA ASN A 53 5.27 -16.57 16.98
C ASN A 53 4.92 -15.91 15.65
N CYS A 54 5.06 -14.59 15.59
CA CYS A 54 4.75 -13.81 14.41
C CYS A 54 5.75 -12.67 14.26
N GLU A 55 6.22 -12.45 13.04
CA GLU A 55 7.11 -11.34 12.71
C GLU A 55 6.40 -10.30 11.84
N LEU A 56 6.82 -9.03 11.97
CA LEU A 56 6.42 -7.97 11.07
C LEU A 56 7.32 -8.01 9.85
N THR A 57 6.73 -8.12 8.66
CA THR A 57 7.48 -8.13 7.39
C THR A 57 6.86 -7.19 6.38
N LEU A 58 7.66 -6.70 5.46
CA LEU A 58 7.17 -5.87 4.37
C LEU A 58 6.27 -6.68 3.43
N ASP A 59 5.26 -6.01 2.88
CA ASP A 59 4.48 -6.55 1.76
C ASP A 59 5.41 -6.96 0.60
N PRO A 60 5.15 -8.07 -0.10
CA PRO A 60 5.98 -8.52 -1.21
C PRO A 60 6.24 -7.45 -2.27
N THR A 61 5.26 -6.57 -2.51
CA THR A 61 5.40 -5.50 -3.51
C THR A 61 6.40 -4.41 -3.12
N ILE A 62 6.84 -4.36 -1.85
CA ILE A 62 7.81 -3.37 -1.38
C ILE A 62 9.21 -4.00 -1.21
N LEU A 63 9.34 -5.32 -1.37
CA LEU A 63 10.64 -5.98 -1.36
C LEU A 63 11.49 -5.64 -2.59
N LEU A 64 10.85 -5.23 -3.67
CA LEU A 64 11.49 -4.84 -4.92
C LEU A 64 11.70 -3.33 -4.97
N ASP A 65 12.68 -2.89 -5.74
CA ASP A 65 12.93 -1.50 -6.01
C ASP A 65 12.30 -1.07 -7.35
N LYS A 66 12.26 0.22 -7.64
CA LYS A 66 11.63 0.74 -8.86
C LYS A 66 12.25 0.16 -10.14
N GLU A 67 13.56 -0.09 -10.10
CA GLU A 67 14.33 -0.67 -11.19
C GLU A 67 13.87 -2.09 -11.53
N ASP A 68 13.45 -2.87 -10.54
CA ASP A 68 12.92 -4.23 -10.72
C ASP A 68 11.54 -4.22 -11.39
N TYR A 69 10.75 -3.15 -11.17
CA TYR A 69 9.42 -2.97 -11.77
C TYR A 69 9.46 -2.37 -13.16
N GLU A 70 10.50 -1.61 -13.51
CA GLU A 70 10.59 -0.93 -14.82
C GLU A 70 10.38 -1.84 -16.03
N PRO A 71 10.96 -3.05 -16.07
CA PRO A 71 10.80 -3.95 -17.23
C PRO A 71 9.38 -4.43 -17.48
N ILE A 72 8.52 -4.41 -16.44
CA ILE A 72 7.12 -4.86 -16.54
C ILE A 72 6.12 -3.69 -16.61
N CYS A 73 6.59 -2.44 -16.52
CA CYS A 73 5.74 -1.29 -16.77
C CYS A 73 5.33 -1.23 -18.25
N ALA A 74 4.04 -1.00 -18.49
CA ALA A 74 3.58 -0.74 -19.85
C ALA A 74 4.21 0.56 -20.42
N GLU A 75 4.27 0.66 -21.74
CA GLU A 75 4.70 1.88 -22.40
C GLU A 75 3.87 3.09 -21.96
N ARG A 76 4.52 4.24 -21.76
CA ARG A 76 3.86 5.47 -21.35
C ARG A 76 2.92 5.98 -22.43
N LYS A 77 1.61 5.82 -22.24
CA LYS A 77 0.57 6.30 -23.18
C LYS A 77 0.21 7.78 -22.98
N ILE A 78 0.31 8.29 -21.74
CA ILE A 78 -0.01 9.69 -21.41
C ILE A 78 1.29 10.48 -21.38
N LYS A 79 1.48 11.35 -22.36
CA LYS A 79 2.70 12.17 -22.50
C LYS A 79 2.69 13.41 -21.61
N ASP A 80 1.50 13.95 -21.36
CA ASP A 80 1.33 15.13 -20.50
C ASP A 80 1.61 14.81 -19.03
N LYS A 81 1.83 15.86 -18.24
CA LYS A 81 1.90 15.78 -16.79
C LYS A 81 0.50 15.61 -16.20
N TYR A 82 0.37 14.85 -15.13
CA TYR A 82 -0.94 14.59 -14.53
C TYR A 82 -0.88 14.22 -13.05
N VAL A 83 -2.01 14.39 -12.38
CA VAL A 83 -2.31 13.81 -11.08
C VAL A 83 -3.02 12.47 -11.29
N LEU A 84 -2.54 11.42 -10.63
CA LEU A 84 -3.19 10.11 -10.65
C LEU A 84 -4.10 9.97 -9.43
N MET A 85 -5.37 9.64 -9.65
CA MET A 85 -6.29 9.23 -8.60
C MET A 85 -6.55 7.72 -8.68
N PHE A 86 -6.19 7.00 -7.62
CA PHE A 86 -6.36 5.54 -7.52
C PHE A 86 -6.87 5.13 -6.15
N GLY A 87 -7.83 4.20 -6.09
CA GLY A 87 -8.33 3.70 -4.83
C GLY A 87 -9.24 2.49 -4.94
N TRP A 88 -9.62 1.92 -3.81
CA TRP A 88 -10.57 0.80 -3.73
C TRP A 88 -11.98 1.19 -4.14
N ASN A 89 -12.37 2.41 -3.78
CA ASN A 89 -13.67 2.98 -4.10
C ASN A 89 -13.52 4.48 -4.33
N THR A 90 -14.42 5.02 -5.11
CA THR A 90 -14.58 6.47 -5.25
C THR A 90 -15.42 6.95 -4.07
N ASN A 91 -14.85 7.73 -3.18
CA ASN A 91 -15.58 8.48 -2.17
C ASN A 91 -15.34 9.98 -2.32
N THR A 92 -16.15 10.78 -1.64
CA THR A 92 -16.09 12.23 -1.73
C THR A 92 -14.72 12.78 -1.35
N ASP A 93 -14.12 12.25 -0.26
CA ASP A 93 -12.84 12.76 0.25
C ASP A 93 -11.69 12.50 -0.72
N LEU A 94 -11.64 11.31 -1.36
CA LEU A 94 -10.65 11.00 -2.38
C LEU A 94 -10.77 11.92 -3.60
N VAL A 95 -12.01 12.17 -4.04
CA VAL A 95 -12.30 13.04 -5.19
C VAL A 95 -11.96 14.49 -4.89
N GLU A 96 -12.32 15.00 -3.71
CA GLU A 96 -12.00 16.36 -3.27
C GLU A 96 -10.49 16.54 -3.13
N ALA A 97 -9.79 15.59 -2.52
CA ALA A 97 -8.33 15.60 -2.44
C ALA A 97 -7.68 15.67 -3.84
N ALA A 98 -8.15 14.85 -4.78
CA ALA A 98 -7.64 14.87 -6.15
C ALA A 98 -7.88 16.22 -6.85
N LYS A 99 -9.05 16.83 -6.65
CA LYS A 99 -9.36 18.17 -7.17
C LYS A 99 -8.48 19.26 -6.52
N MET A 100 -8.24 19.18 -5.21
CA MET A 100 -7.34 20.11 -4.50
C MET A 100 -5.92 20.04 -5.07
N VAL A 101 -5.37 18.84 -5.24
CA VAL A 101 -4.04 18.63 -5.83
C VAL A 101 -4.01 19.11 -7.28
N SER A 102 -5.02 18.80 -8.08
CA SER A 102 -5.17 19.26 -9.46
C SER A 102 -5.15 20.78 -9.56
N ALA A 103 -5.93 21.45 -8.73
CA ALA A 103 -5.99 22.91 -8.70
C ALA A 103 -4.65 23.53 -8.29
N ARG A 104 -3.98 22.96 -7.27
CA ARG A 104 -2.67 23.45 -6.78
C ARG A 104 -1.56 23.31 -7.82
N LEU A 105 -1.58 22.22 -8.61
CA LEU A 105 -0.54 21.93 -9.60
C LEU A 105 -0.88 22.41 -11.01
N GLY A 106 -2.13 22.79 -11.29
CA GLY A 106 -2.60 23.11 -12.63
C GLY A 106 -2.61 21.92 -13.58
N LEU A 107 -2.78 20.68 -13.07
CA LEU A 107 -2.66 19.45 -13.83
C LEU A 107 -3.98 18.69 -13.91
N PRO A 108 -4.26 18.00 -15.04
CA PRO A 108 -5.43 17.15 -15.16
C PRO A 108 -5.36 15.94 -14.22
N VAL A 109 -6.53 15.46 -13.79
CA VAL A 109 -6.64 14.21 -13.00
C VAL A 109 -7.00 13.05 -13.91
N TYR A 110 -6.22 11.97 -13.82
CA TYR A 110 -6.56 10.67 -14.41
C TYR A 110 -7.06 9.74 -13.32
N ASN A 111 -8.29 9.27 -13.48
CA ASN A 111 -8.99 8.42 -12.52
C ASN A 111 -8.99 6.97 -13.00
N ILE A 112 -8.38 6.08 -12.21
CA ILE A 112 -8.37 4.62 -12.43
C ILE A 112 -9.05 3.85 -11.29
N VAL A 113 -9.85 4.54 -10.48
CA VAL A 113 -10.61 3.91 -9.39
C VAL A 113 -11.71 3.02 -9.98
N PRO A 114 -11.87 1.76 -9.51
CA PRO A 114 -13.00 0.92 -9.90
C PRO A 114 -14.34 1.61 -9.55
N PRO A 115 -15.39 1.45 -10.35
CA PRO A 115 -16.64 2.11 -10.08
C PRO A 115 -17.31 1.57 -8.82
N PRO A 116 -17.79 2.40 -7.91
CA PRO A 116 -19.05 2.12 -7.29
C PRO A 116 -20.14 2.29 -8.34
N ARG A 117 -21.09 1.39 -8.36
CA ARG A 117 -22.12 1.30 -9.40
C ARG A 117 -22.97 2.57 -9.63
N LYS A 118 -22.79 3.66 -8.83
CA LYS A 118 -23.66 4.85 -8.82
C LYS A 118 -22.99 6.21 -8.65
N MET A 119 -21.66 6.35 -8.58
CA MET A 119 -21.07 7.68 -8.29
C MET A 119 -20.37 8.27 -9.52
N PHE A 120 -20.99 9.32 -10.10
CA PHE A 120 -20.36 10.19 -11.07
C PHE A 120 -19.55 11.26 -10.32
N CYS A 121 -18.21 11.23 -10.40
CA CYS A 121 -17.34 12.17 -9.66
C CYS A 121 -16.89 13.38 -10.50
N GLY A 122 -17.36 13.49 -11.75
CA GLY A 122 -16.94 14.55 -12.66
C GLY A 122 -15.51 14.42 -13.19
N ILE A 123 -14.77 13.37 -12.82
CA ILE A 123 -13.43 13.09 -13.34
C ILE A 123 -13.53 11.87 -14.27
N PRO A 124 -13.16 12.00 -15.55
CA PRO A 124 -13.19 10.91 -16.51
C PRO A 124 -12.34 9.73 -16.02
N ARG A 125 -12.88 8.50 -16.13
CA ARG A 125 -12.20 7.30 -15.71
C ARG A 125 -11.61 6.55 -16.91
N ARG A 126 -10.42 5.99 -16.67
CA ARG A 126 -9.84 5.00 -17.57
C ARG A 126 -10.19 3.60 -17.10
N LEU A 127 -10.68 2.78 -18.03
CA LEU A 127 -11.07 1.39 -17.79
C LEU A 127 -10.10 0.38 -18.40
N ASP A 128 -9.20 0.85 -19.26
CA ASP A 128 -8.20 0.08 -20.01
C ASP A 128 -6.87 -0.02 -19.25
N VAL A 129 -6.92 -0.24 -17.93
CA VAL A 129 -5.76 -0.25 -17.06
C VAL A 129 -5.62 -1.62 -16.40
N GLY A 130 -4.66 -2.40 -16.88
CA GLY A 130 -4.18 -3.62 -16.26
C GLY A 130 -3.01 -3.34 -15.28
N PRO A 131 -2.41 -4.39 -14.71
CA PRO A 131 -1.30 -4.24 -13.75
C PRO A 131 -0.08 -3.49 -14.31
N CYS A 132 0.31 -3.76 -15.54
CA CYS A 132 1.46 -3.11 -16.19
C CYS A 132 1.19 -1.63 -16.48
N GLU A 133 -0.03 -1.28 -16.92
CA GLU A 133 -0.48 0.10 -17.10
C GLU A 133 -0.58 0.83 -15.75
N PHE A 134 -1.07 0.17 -14.71
CA PHE A 134 -1.12 0.73 -13.36
C PHE A 134 0.27 1.14 -12.86
N LEU A 135 1.26 0.28 -12.98
CA LEU A 135 2.66 0.60 -12.62
C LEU A 135 3.18 1.77 -13.43
N SER A 136 2.96 1.75 -14.76
CA SER A 136 3.35 2.83 -15.66
C SER A 136 2.68 4.17 -15.29
N MET A 137 1.39 4.14 -14.91
CA MET A 137 0.68 5.35 -14.52
C MET A 137 1.17 5.93 -13.19
N ILE A 138 1.50 5.10 -12.20
CA ILE A 138 2.12 5.60 -10.96
C ILE A 138 3.52 6.16 -11.26
N LYS A 139 4.37 5.41 -11.94
CA LYS A 139 5.74 5.83 -12.30
C LYS A 139 5.78 7.20 -12.98
N ASN A 140 4.82 7.49 -13.86
CA ASN A 140 4.80 8.70 -14.66
C ASN A 140 3.90 9.84 -14.12
N ALA A 141 3.21 9.63 -13.00
CA ALA A 141 2.42 10.68 -12.35
C ALA A 141 3.32 11.76 -11.73
N GLU A 142 2.88 13.02 -11.75
CA GLU A 142 3.51 14.10 -10.98
C GLU A 142 3.11 14.04 -9.51
N PHE A 143 1.91 13.57 -9.23
CA PHE A 143 1.39 13.36 -7.88
C PHE A 143 0.37 12.23 -7.87
N VAL A 144 0.34 11.44 -6.80
CA VAL A 144 -0.63 10.35 -6.61
C VAL A 144 -1.54 10.65 -5.44
N VAL A 145 -2.87 10.56 -5.67
CA VAL A 145 -3.89 10.65 -4.62
C VAL A 145 -4.56 9.28 -4.49
N THR A 146 -4.48 8.68 -3.33
CA THR A 146 -4.94 7.30 -3.16
C THR A 146 -5.61 7.06 -1.81
N ASN A 147 -6.50 6.07 -1.73
CA ASN A 147 -6.99 5.46 -0.49
C ASN A 147 -6.75 3.94 -0.51
N SER A 148 -5.81 3.49 -1.34
CA SER A 148 -5.46 2.08 -1.49
C SER A 148 -4.07 1.79 -0.91
N PHE A 149 -3.96 0.68 -0.18
CA PHE A 149 -2.66 0.19 0.28
C PHE A 149 -1.64 0.06 -0.87
N HIS A 150 -2.01 -0.57 -1.98
CA HIS A 150 -1.10 -0.72 -3.12
C HIS A 150 -0.81 0.61 -3.84
N GLY A 151 -1.76 1.55 -3.86
CA GLY A 151 -1.49 2.90 -4.33
C GLY A 151 -0.40 3.59 -3.49
N THR A 152 -0.48 3.48 -2.18
CA THR A 152 0.53 3.98 -1.23
C THR A 152 1.87 3.27 -1.42
N ALA A 153 1.87 1.93 -1.47
CA ALA A 153 3.06 1.11 -1.61
C ALA A 153 3.84 1.42 -2.89
N PHE A 154 3.17 1.47 -4.03
CA PHE A 154 3.83 1.75 -5.30
C PHE A 154 4.22 3.23 -5.45
N SER A 155 3.47 4.18 -4.87
CA SER A 155 3.91 5.58 -4.82
C SER A 155 5.22 5.72 -4.05
N THR A 156 5.36 5.01 -2.95
CA THR A 156 6.61 4.96 -2.18
C THR A 156 7.73 4.28 -2.98
N THR A 157 7.45 3.14 -3.64
CA THR A 157 8.45 2.40 -4.42
C THR A 157 8.95 3.21 -5.62
N PHE A 158 8.07 3.92 -6.34
CA PHE A 158 8.45 4.79 -7.45
C PHE A 158 8.86 6.21 -7.01
N GLU A 159 8.95 6.46 -5.70
CA GLU A 159 9.37 7.74 -5.12
C GLU A 159 8.57 8.92 -5.67
N LYS A 160 7.26 8.73 -5.76
CA LYS A 160 6.35 9.77 -6.26
C LYS A 160 5.80 10.60 -5.10
N PRO A 161 5.66 11.92 -5.24
CA PRO A 161 4.84 12.70 -4.34
C PRO A 161 3.42 12.12 -4.27
N PHE A 162 2.90 11.91 -3.06
CA PHE A 162 1.59 11.30 -2.90
C PHE A 162 0.89 11.72 -1.62
N VAL A 163 -0.40 11.50 -1.57
CA VAL A 163 -1.22 11.52 -0.37
C VAL A 163 -2.07 10.26 -0.28
N SER A 164 -2.07 9.65 0.89
CA SER A 164 -2.98 8.57 1.25
C SER A 164 -4.13 9.14 2.07
N VAL A 165 -5.31 9.20 1.48
CA VAL A 165 -6.49 9.81 2.10
C VAL A 165 -7.19 8.80 2.98
N VAL A 166 -7.28 9.10 4.28
CA VAL A 166 -8.04 8.31 5.24
C VAL A 166 -9.53 8.47 4.96
N THR A 167 -10.21 7.37 4.71
CA THR A 167 -11.64 7.34 4.43
C THR A 167 -12.35 6.43 5.43
N GLY A 168 -12.94 7.02 6.46
CA GLY A 168 -13.61 6.26 7.52
C GLY A 168 -12.64 5.63 8.53
N LYS A 169 -12.76 4.32 8.78
CA LYS A 169 -11.82 3.59 9.66
C LYS A 169 -10.47 3.47 8.95
N ALA A 170 -9.42 3.98 9.56
CA ALA A 170 -8.07 3.93 9.02
C ALA A 170 -7.65 2.49 8.71
N ASP A 171 -7.07 2.31 7.54
CA ASP A 171 -6.47 1.04 7.13
C ASP A 171 -5.15 0.88 7.90
N THR A 172 -5.12 -0.03 8.89
CA THR A 172 -3.97 -0.28 9.76
C THR A 172 -2.72 -0.67 8.98
N ARG A 173 -2.88 -1.26 7.77
CA ARG A 173 -1.76 -1.59 6.88
C ARG A 173 -1.06 -0.34 6.35
N MET A 174 -1.81 0.68 5.95
CA MET A 174 -1.23 1.94 5.48
C MET A 174 -0.52 2.66 6.63
N TYR A 175 -1.13 2.66 7.82
CA TYR A 175 -0.47 3.18 9.03
C TYR A 175 0.85 2.47 9.30
N SER A 176 0.81 1.13 9.39
CA SER A 176 2.01 0.33 9.69
C SER A 176 3.11 0.56 8.66
N LEU A 177 2.77 0.60 7.38
CA LEU A 177 3.74 0.85 6.31
C LEU A 177 4.37 2.24 6.40
N LEU A 178 3.53 3.28 6.47
CA LEU A 178 4.00 4.65 6.43
C LEU A 178 4.76 5.05 7.70
N ASP A 179 4.37 4.51 8.85
CA ASP A 179 5.09 4.70 10.10
C ASP A 179 6.50 4.08 10.03
N GLN A 180 6.61 2.83 9.59
CA GLN A 180 7.90 2.15 9.40
C GLN A 180 8.82 2.90 8.44
N LEU A 181 8.27 3.54 7.41
CA LEU A 181 9.01 4.28 6.40
C LEU A 181 9.26 5.76 6.78
N GLY A 182 8.66 6.24 7.88
CA GLY A 182 8.77 7.64 8.32
C GLY A 182 7.95 8.61 7.46
N LEU A 183 6.85 8.12 6.90
CA LEU A 183 5.94 8.86 6.03
C LEU A 183 4.53 8.99 6.64
N SER A 184 4.40 8.94 7.98
CA SER A 184 3.10 8.96 8.67
C SER A 184 2.26 10.20 8.33
N ASP A 185 2.89 11.32 7.99
CA ASP A 185 2.26 12.57 7.57
C ASP A 185 1.68 12.53 6.14
N HIS A 186 1.94 11.47 5.38
CA HIS A 186 1.30 11.19 4.08
C HIS A 186 -0.07 10.48 4.21
N LEU A 187 -0.43 10.02 5.41
CA LEU A 187 -1.73 9.41 5.70
C LEU A 187 -2.58 10.38 6.50
N VAL A 188 -3.44 11.09 5.83
CA VAL A 188 -4.19 12.21 6.38
C VAL A 188 -5.64 12.22 5.94
N THR A 189 -6.49 12.93 6.69
CA THR A 189 -7.81 13.31 6.19
C THR A 189 -7.67 14.41 5.12
N LYS A 190 -8.70 14.59 4.28
CA LYS A 190 -8.67 15.58 3.20
C LYS A 190 -8.36 17.01 3.69
N ASP A 191 -8.80 17.35 4.90
CA ASP A 191 -8.65 18.69 5.47
C ASP A 191 -7.23 18.94 6.03
N GLN A 192 -6.41 17.91 6.12
CA GLN A 192 -5.04 17.95 6.64
C GLN A 192 -3.97 17.86 5.53
N ILE A 193 -4.38 17.82 4.27
CA ILE A 193 -3.46 17.66 3.14
C ILE A 193 -2.54 18.89 3.02
N ASN A 194 -1.24 18.67 3.13
CA ASN A 194 -0.22 19.67 2.84
C ASN A 194 0.56 19.28 1.58
N ILE A 195 0.06 19.72 0.43
CA ILE A 195 0.60 19.36 -0.89
C ILE A 195 2.06 19.78 -1.03
N ASP A 196 2.41 20.99 -0.59
CA ASP A 196 3.76 21.53 -0.73
C ASP A 196 4.79 20.71 0.05
N LYS A 197 4.43 20.25 1.26
CA LYS A 197 5.27 19.32 2.03
C LYS A 197 5.46 17.99 1.32
N MET A 198 4.41 17.44 0.73
CA MET A 198 4.46 16.15 0.03
C MET A 198 5.27 16.21 -1.27
N LEU A 199 5.31 17.38 -1.93
CA LEU A 199 6.12 17.59 -3.14
C LEU A 199 7.62 17.56 -2.88
N VAL A 200 8.07 17.91 -1.66
CA VAL A 200 9.47 17.97 -1.27
C VAL A 200 9.89 16.80 -0.37
N THR A 201 9.15 15.69 -0.40
CA THR A 201 9.46 14.49 0.39
C THR A 201 10.87 13.99 0.09
N ASP A 202 11.68 13.83 1.14
CA ASP A 202 13.01 13.24 1.02
C ASP A 202 12.94 11.70 1.00
N PHE A 203 13.00 11.14 -0.18
CA PHE A 203 13.01 9.69 -0.37
C PHE A 203 14.34 9.02 -0.04
N SER A 204 15.43 9.74 0.25
CA SER A 204 16.70 9.13 0.68
C SER A 204 16.55 8.42 2.02
N CYS A 205 15.94 9.09 3.00
CA CYS A 205 15.62 8.50 4.30
C CYS A 205 14.63 7.31 4.18
N VAL A 206 13.69 7.40 3.24
CA VAL A 206 12.74 6.31 2.97
C VAL A 206 13.47 5.07 2.43
N ARG A 207 14.43 5.26 1.49
CA ARG A 207 15.24 4.15 0.96
C ARG A 207 16.05 3.46 2.04
N GLU A 208 16.69 4.22 2.94
CA GLU A 208 17.46 3.66 4.05
C GLU A 208 16.59 2.79 4.96
N ARG A 209 15.43 3.31 5.39
CA ARG A 209 14.47 2.57 6.22
C ARG A 209 13.94 1.34 5.50
N LYS A 210 13.54 1.47 4.23
CA LYS A 210 13.09 0.35 3.38
C LYS A 210 14.15 -0.73 3.29
N SER A 211 15.42 -0.37 3.08
CA SER A 211 16.53 -1.32 3.00
C SER A 211 16.70 -2.14 4.28
N ALA A 212 16.62 -1.50 5.44
CA ALA A 212 16.69 -2.19 6.73
C ALA A 212 15.51 -3.17 6.92
N LEU A 213 14.28 -2.73 6.63
CA LEU A 213 13.07 -3.55 6.73
C LEU A 213 13.06 -4.72 5.73
N ARG A 214 13.58 -4.48 4.51
CA ARG A 214 13.77 -5.51 3.49
C ARG A 214 14.69 -6.61 3.99
N LYS A 215 15.82 -6.24 4.61
CA LYS A 215 16.77 -7.21 5.17
C LYS A 215 16.09 -8.11 6.21
N THR A 216 15.31 -7.54 7.11
CA THR A 216 14.53 -8.29 8.11
C THR A 216 13.54 -9.26 7.43
N SER A 217 12.81 -8.77 6.45
CA SER A 217 11.81 -9.56 5.70
C SER A 217 12.44 -10.72 4.94
N LEU A 218 13.57 -10.48 4.28
CA LEU A 218 14.32 -11.53 3.57
C LEU A 218 14.93 -12.55 4.53
N ASN A 219 15.42 -12.12 5.71
CA ASN A 219 15.91 -13.03 6.75
C ASN A 219 14.78 -13.95 7.25
N PHE A 220 13.57 -13.43 7.45
CA PHE A 220 12.42 -14.26 7.78
C PHE A 220 12.18 -15.34 6.73
N LEU A 221 12.14 -14.99 5.45
CA LEU A 221 11.97 -15.94 4.35
C LEU A 221 13.08 -16.98 4.31
N GLN A 222 14.35 -16.58 4.38
CA GLN A 222 15.49 -17.47 4.38
C GLN A 222 15.44 -18.45 5.55
N ASN A 223 15.14 -17.98 6.76
CA ASN A 223 15.05 -18.82 7.95
C ASN A 223 13.86 -19.79 7.86
N SER A 224 12.73 -19.33 7.34
CA SER A 224 11.52 -20.14 7.16
C SER A 224 11.71 -21.26 6.12
N LEU A 225 12.62 -21.08 5.17
CA LEU A 225 12.88 -22.03 4.08
C LEU A 225 14.13 -22.90 4.29
N LYS A 226 14.91 -22.70 5.35
CA LYS A 226 16.11 -23.50 5.64
C LYS A 226 15.75 -24.98 5.79
N GLY A 227 16.49 -25.82 5.04
CA GLY A 227 16.36 -27.29 5.10
C GLY A 227 15.25 -27.89 4.21
N LEU A 228 14.76 -27.12 3.21
CA LEU A 228 13.93 -27.64 2.12
C LEU A 228 14.76 -28.35 1.04
#